data_691d8ef0b71694169eee833832929454
#
_entry.id   691d8ef0b71694169eee833832929454
#
_cell.length_a   1.000
_cell.length_b   1.000
_cell.length_c   1.000
_cell.angle_alpha   90.00
_cell.angle_beta   90.00
_cell.angle_gamma   90.00
#
_symmetry.space_group_name_H-M   'P 1'
#
loop_
_entity.id
_entity.type
_entity.pdbx_description
1 polymer ?
#
loop_
_entity_poly.entity_id
_entity_poly.type
_entity_poly.pdbx_seq_one_letter_code
_entity_poly.pdbx_strand_id
1 'polypeptide(L)'
;MPEIELPEKLHKVLTTEARLIVVIGGRSSGKSEGFGRIMLMKAQTECADILCGREYQNSIEDSVHKLFKNLIEELGVQGANVLDKKIDLIGGGGFRFKGFARNSAAVKSAQGFKYSWIEEAQDLSEKSLDDLLPTIRANNSKLFFTANPQASGDPFSQRFIVPFQKELDRDGFYEDDMHLIIVMNWRDNPWHGELEGQRLWDKENFSRAKYDHIWEGAFNDTVDDAIIKAEWFDSCIDAHIKLGFKPQGAKIVAHDPSDLGGDSKGLVYRHGSVILD
;
A
#
# COMPACT_ATOMS: atom_id res chain seq x y z
N MET A 1 -25.83 -6.25 17.48
CA MET A 1 -25.12 -5.84 16.26
C MET A 1 -25.61 -6.74 15.13
N PRO A 2 -25.71 -6.23 13.90
CA PRO A 2 -25.95 -7.09 12.75
C PRO A 2 -24.81 -8.11 12.62
N GLU A 3 -25.07 -9.23 11.98
CA GLU A 3 -24.07 -10.20 11.60
C GLU A 3 -23.18 -9.56 10.54
N ILE A 4 -21.86 -9.62 10.72
CA ILE A 4 -20.88 -9.00 9.82
C ILE A 4 -20.15 -10.13 9.10
N GLU A 5 -20.37 -10.23 7.80
CA GLU A 5 -19.60 -11.13 6.93
C GLU A 5 -18.23 -10.56 6.66
N LEU A 6 -17.19 -11.40 6.74
CA LEU A 6 -15.80 -11.05 6.45
C LEU A 6 -15.15 -12.12 5.57
N PRO A 7 -14.22 -11.74 4.68
CA PRO A 7 -13.33 -12.70 4.03
C PRO A 7 -12.59 -13.55 5.08
N GLU A 8 -12.51 -14.85 4.87
CA GLU A 8 -11.93 -15.80 5.85
C GLU A 8 -10.52 -15.41 6.32
N LYS A 9 -9.67 -14.99 5.40
CA LYS A 9 -8.30 -14.55 5.73
C LYS A 9 -8.24 -13.37 6.72
N LEU A 10 -9.26 -12.52 6.73
CA LEU A 10 -9.32 -11.39 7.67
C LEU A 10 -9.69 -11.80 9.10
N HIS A 11 -10.11 -13.02 9.35
CA HIS A 11 -10.33 -13.50 10.73
C HIS A 11 -9.05 -13.44 11.57
N LYS A 12 -7.88 -13.66 10.96
CA LYS A 12 -6.58 -13.47 11.65
C LYS A 12 -6.39 -12.06 12.19
N VAL A 13 -6.91 -11.05 11.49
CA VAL A 13 -6.83 -9.63 11.91
C VAL A 13 -7.56 -9.38 13.23
N LEU A 14 -8.59 -10.17 13.54
CA LEU A 14 -9.36 -10.03 14.77
C LEU A 14 -8.66 -10.60 15.99
N THR A 15 -7.78 -11.59 15.80
CA THR A 15 -7.19 -12.39 16.88
C THR A 15 -5.70 -12.11 17.11
N THR A 16 -5.00 -11.52 16.12
CA THR A 16 -3.57 -11.25 16.23
C THR A 16 -3.24 -10.24 17.34
N GLU A 17 -2.12 -10.46 18.03
CA GLU A 17 -1.54 -9.48 18.96
C GLU A 17 -0.55 -8.54 18.28
N ALA A 18 -0.19 -8.81 17.04
CA ALA A 18 0.72 -7.97 16.26
C ALA A 18 0.24 -6.50 16.22
N ARG A 19 1.20 -5.59 16.25
CA ARG A 19 0.93 -4.15 16.23
C ARG A 19 0.72 -3.61 14.82
N LEU A 20 1.47 -4.13 13.85
CA LEU A 20 1.45 -3.70 12.45
C LEU A 20 0.74 -4.77 11.61
N ILE A 21 -0.46 -4.47 11.19
CA ILE A 21 -1.31 -5.39 10.42
C ILE A 21 -1.36 -4.88 8.98
N VAL A 22 -0.87 -5.68 8.04
CA VAL A 22 -0.72 -5.32 6.64
C VAL A 22 -1.50 -6.33 5.79
N VAL A 23 -2.39 -5.86 4.95
CA VAL A 23 -3.08 -6.71 3.98
C VAL A 23 -2.85 -6.17 2.57
N ILE A 24 -2.15 -6.98 1.79
CA ILE A 24 -1.77 -6.65 0.42
C ILE A 24 -2.48 -7.54 -0.59
N GLY A 25 -2.49 -7.13 -1.84
CA GLY A 25 -2.98 -7.95 -2.95
C GLY A 25 -3.65 -7.14 -4.04
N GLY A 26 -4.14 -7.83 -5.06
CA GLY A 26 -4.73 -7.22 -6.24
C GLY A 26 -6.07 -6.51 -6.01
N ARG A 27 -6.61 -5.96 -7.08
CA ARG A 27 -7.95 -5.35 -7.08
C ARG A 27 -9.02 -6.39 -6.84
N SER A 28 -10.19 -5.95 -6.38
CA SER A 28 -11.34 -6.82 -6.07
C SER A 28 -11.07 -7.92 -5.05
N SER A 29 -10.06 -7.77 -4.20
CA SER A 29 -9.75 -8.73 -3.13
C SER A 29 -10.60 -8.59 -1.87
N GLY A 30 -11.48 -7.58 -1.79
CA GLY A 30 -12.33 -7.34 -0.61
C GLY A 30 -11.60 -6.69 0.58
N LYS A 31 -10.35 -6.26 0.42
CA LYS A 31 -9.54 -5.66 1.49
C LYS A 31 -10.23 -4.47 2.15
N SER A 32 -10.55 -3.44 1.35
CA SER A 32 -11.11 -2.19 1.88
C SER A 32 -12.49 -2.41 2.48
N GLU A 33 -13.33 -3.23 1.85
CA GLU A 33 -14.66 -3.60 2.36
C GLU A 33 -14.56 -4.35 3.69
N GLY A 34 -13.71 -5.38 3.76
CA GLY A 34 -13.50 -6.15 4.99
C GLY A 34 -12.91 -5.29 6.12
N PHE A 35 -11.94 -4.42 5.82
CA PHE A 35 -11.40 -3.49 6.82
C PHE A 35 -12.42 -2.45 7.28
N GLY A 36 -13.23 -1.92 6.37
CA GLY A 36 -14.32 -1.03 6.75
C GLY A 36 -15.25 -1.66 7.78
N ARG A 37 -15.64 -2.93 7.57
CA ARG A 37 -16.47 -3.71 8.51
C ARG A 37 -15.76 -3.97 9.84
N ILE A 38 -14.49 -4.34 9.83
CA ILE A 38 -13.70 -4.54 11.06
C ILE A 38 -13.59 -3.22 11.85
N MET A 39 -13.29 -2.11 11.17
CA MET A 39 -13.16 -0.81 11.85
C MET A 39 -14.49 -0.32 12.39
N LEU A 40 -15.60 -0.52 11.67
CA LEU A 40 -16.93 -0.18 12.15
C LEU A 40 -17.30 -0.99 13.41
N MET A 41 -17.01 -2.29 13.40
CA MET A 41 -17.19 -3.15 14.56
C MET A 41 -16.38 -2.64 15.76
N LYS A 42 -15.09 -2.35 15.59
CA LYS A 42 -14.22 -1.84 16.66
C LYS A 42 -14.69 -0.48 17.19
N ALA A 43 -15.08 0.43 16.31
CA ALA A 43 -15.61 1.73 16.73
C ALA A 43 -16.87 1.60 17.61
N GLN A 44 -17.76 0.66 17.27
CA GLN A 44 -19.00 0.44 18.03
C GLN A 44 -18.78 -0.33 19.34
N THR A 45 -17.99 -1.42 19.32
CA THR A 45 -17.84 -2.31 20.49
C THR A 45 -16.89 -1.75 21.53
N GLU A 46 -15.88 -1.00 21.11
CA GLU A 46 -14.84 -0.46 21.99
C GLU A 46 -14.98 1.05 22.21
N CYS A 47 -15.98 1.69 21.63
CA CYS A 47 -16.18 3.15 21.63
C CYS A 47 -14.90 3.89 21.20
N ALA A 48 -14.17 3.32 20.24
CA ALA A 48 -12.86 3.79 19.83
C ALA A 48 -12.96 4.84 18.71
N ASP A 49 -12.20 5.93 18.85
CA ASP A 49 -11.92 6.81 17.73
C ASP A 49 -10.85 6.16 16.85
N ILE A 50 -11.14 6.04 15.56
CA ILE A 50 -10.27 5.41 14.55
C ILE A 50 -9.78 6.47 13.60
N LEU A 51 -8.45 6.55 13.44
CA LEU A 51 -7.83 7.35 12.40
C LEU A 51 -7.91 6.59 11.07
N CYS A 52 -8.52 7.20 10.08
CA CYS A 52 -8.50 6.72 8.69
C CYS A 52 -7.61 7.64 7.86
N GLY A 53 -6.55 7.11 7.28
CA GLY A 53 -5.52 7.87 6.61
C GLY A 53 -5.23 7.41 5.19
N ARG A 54 -4.75 8.35 4.38
CA ARG A 54 -4.11 8.15 3.08
C ARG A 54 -2.97 9.14 2.92
N GLU A 55 -2.10 8.92 1.94
CA GLU A 55 -1.10 9.94 1.63
C GLU A 55 -1.77 11.25 1.23
N TYR A 56 -2.76 11.23 0.32
CA TYR A 56 -3.43 12.43 -0.18
C TYR A 56 -4.83 12.61 0.40
N GLN A 57 -5.11 13.82 0.94
CA GLN A 57 -6.39 14.15 1.58
C GLN A 57 -7.60 14.01 0.64
N ASN A 58 -7.47 14.50 -0.59
CA ASN A 58 -8.60 14.57 -1.53
C ASN A 58 -9.15 13.17 -1.90
N SER A 59 -8.33 12.13 -1.84
CA SER A 59 -8.76 10.75 -2.14
C SER A 59 -9.51 10.07 -1.00
N ILE A 60 -9.46 10.59 0.23
CA ILE A 60 -10.11 9.99 1.40
C ILE A 60 -11.63 10.19 1.35
N GLU A 61 -12.08 11.39 0.96
CA GLU A 61 -13.50 11.75 0.94
C GLU A 61 -14.27 10.89 -0.06
N ASP A 62 -13.67 10.66 -1.24
CA ASP A 62 -14.28 9.88 -2.32
C ASP A 62 -14.22 8.36 -2.12
N SER A 63 -13.45 7.87 -1.14
CA SER A 63 -13.22 6.44 -0.95
C SER A 63 -13.61 5.94 0.45
N VAL A 64 -12.75 6.14 1.45
CA VAL A 64 -12.93 5.58 2.80
C VAL A 64 -14.14 6.18 3.50
N HIS A 65 -14.36 7.49 3.35
CA HIS A 65 -15.53 8.14 3.93
C HIS A 65 -16.84 7.61 3.30
N LYS A 66 -16.87 7.51 1.96
CA LYS A 66 -18.00 6.95 1.23
C LYS A 66 -18.25 5.48 1.60
N LEU A 67 -17.17 4.69 1.76
CA LEU A 67 -17.27 3.30 2.19
C LEU A 67 -17.97 3.20 3.54
N PHE A 68 -17.57 3.98 4.54
CA PHE A 68 -18.22 3.95 5.86
C PHE A 68 -19.67 4.41 5.80
N LYS A 69 -19.98 5.42 4.99
CA LYS A 69 -21.37 5.84 4.79
C LYS A 69 -22.23 4.71 4.27
N ASN A 70 -21.76 4.01 3.24
CA ASN A 70 -22.48 2.87 2.66
C ASN A 70 -22.62 1.71 3.68
N LEU A 71 -21.55 1.37 4.40
CA LEU A 71 -21.60 0.34 5.44
C LEU A 71 -22.57 0.67 6.59
N ILE A 72 -22.62 1.92 7.02
CA ILE A 72 -23.56 2.39 8.03
C ILE A 72 -25.01 2.20 7.56
N GLU A 73 -25.30 2.53 6.31
CA GLU A 73 -26.61 2.34 5.70
C GLU A 73 -26.94 0.84 5.53
N GLU A 74 -26.02 0.06 4.94
CA GLU A 74 -26.18 -1.38 4.69
C GLU A 74 -26.41 -2.18 5.98
N LEU A 75 -25.59 -1.92 6.99
CA LEU A 75 -25.66 -2.63 8.28
C LEU A 75 -26.69 -2.04 9.24
N GLY A 76 -27.42 -1.01 8.85
CA GLY A 76 -28.48 -0.41 9.66
C GLY A 76 -27.99 0.22 10.95
N VAL A 77 -26.77 0.78 10.98
CA VAL A 77 -26.19 1.42 12.16
C VAL A 77 -26.95 2.69 12.50
N GLN A 78 -27.68 2.66 13.62
CA GLN A 78 -28.53 3.77 14.03
C GLN A 78 -27.73 4.89 14.69
N GLY A 79 -28.14 6.15 14.41
CA GLY A 79 -27.63 7.35 15.10
C GLY A 79 -26.19 7.70 14.81
N ALA A 80 -25.66 7.27 13.68
CA ALA A 80 -24.39 7.78 13.17
C ALA A 80 -24.56 9.21 12.66
N ASN A 81 -23.68 10.12 13.09
CA ASN A 81 -23.60 11.49 12.60
C ASN A 81 -22.47 11.59 11.58
N VAL A 82 -22.83 11.58 10.30
CA VAL A 82 -21.89 11.61 9.18
C VAL A 82 -21.63 13.06 8.76
N LEU A 83 -20.40 13.53 8.98
CA LEU A 83 -19.91 14.87 8.62
C LEU A 83 -18.72 14.73 7.63
N ASP A 84 -18.40 15.76 6.87
CA ASP A 84 -17.39 15.73 5.81
C ASP A 84 -16.02 15.17 6.26
N LYS A 85 -15.56 15.52 7.46
CA LYS A 85 -14.20 15.15 7.95
C LYS A 85 -14.22 14.14 9.10
N LYS A 86 -15.38 13.70 9.51
CA LYS A 86 -15.53 12.72 10.60
C LYS A 86 -16.89 12.05 10.56
N ILE A 87 -16.95 10.88 11.19
CA ILE A 87 -18.20 10.20 11.50
C ILE A 87 -18.19 9.91 12.99
N ASP A 88 -19.23 10.35 13.70
CA ASP A 88 -19.41 10.05 15.12
C ASP A 88 -20.51 9.00 15.28
N LEU A 89 -20.29 8.01 16.15
CA LEU A 89 -21.26 6.93 16.44
C LEU A 89 -21.92 7.16 17.80
N ILE A 90 -23.15 6.69 17.95
CA ILE A 90 -23.83 6.70 19.27
C ILE A 90 -23.03 5.84 20.26
N GLY A 91 -22.90 6.32 21.49
CA GLY A 91 -22.13 5.64 22.54
C GLY A 91 -20.67 6.03 22.60
N GLY A 92 -20.22 6.86 21.69
CA GLY A 92 -18.82 7.31 21.58
C GLY A 92 -18.05 6.52 20.51
N GLY A 93 -16.88 7.06 20.16
CA GLY A 93 -16.08 6.54 19.05
C GLY A 93 -16.54 7.01 17.67
N GLY A 94 -15.78 6.66 16.66
CA GLY A 94 -16.06 7.03 15.27
C GLY A 94 -14.80 7.10 14.42
N PHE A 95 -14.88 7.86 13.33
CA PHE A 95 -13.84 7.92 12.33
C PHE A 95 -13.34 9.35 12.11
N ARG A 96 -12.04 9.50 11.97
CA ARG A 96 -11.35 10.77 11.73
C ARG A 96 -10.47 10.62 10.47
N PHE A 97 -10.75 11.40 9.44
CA PHE A 97 -10.13 11.28 8.13
C PHE A 97 -8.99 12.27 7.96
N LYS A 98 -7.78 11.79 7.57
CA LYS A 98 -6.57 12.63 7.43
C LYS A 98 -5.69 12.22 6.26
N GLY A 99 -5.23 13.20 5.47
CA GLY A 99 -4.12 13.04 4.53
C GLY A 99 -2.79 13.39 5.18
N PHE A 100 -1.73 12.66 4.83
CA PHE A 100 -0.41 12.82 5.43
C PHE A 100 0.54 13.68 4.59
N ALA A 101 0.39 13.67 3.25
CA ALA A 101 1.22 14.46 2.36
C ALA A 101 1.24 15.94 2.78
N ARG A 102 2.45 16.48 2.92
CA ARG A 102 2.71 17.90 3.27
C ARG A 102 2.07 18.38 4.58
N ASN A 103 1.58 17.47 5.43
CA ASN A 103 0.86 17.81 6.65
C ASN A 103 1.44 17.13 7.90
N SER A 104 2.63 17.56 8.33
CA SER A 104 3.26 17.06 9.56
C SER A 104 2.40 17.26 10.82
N ALA A 105 1.50 18.27 10.82
CA ALA A 105 0.58 18.48 11.93
C ALA A 105 -0.51 17.41 11.99
N ALA A 106 -0.97 16.88 10.84
CA ALA A 106 -1.92 15.77 10.80
C ALA A 106 -1.32 14.51 11.42
N VAL A 107 -0.06 14.21 11.10
CA VAL A 107 0.66 13.06 11.69
C VAL A 107 0.82 13.26 13.21
N LYS A 108 1.35 14.41 13.65
CA LYS A 108 1.53 14.70 15.09
C LYS A 108 0.25 14.60 15.90
N SER A 109 -0.89 14.96 15.33
CA SER A 109 -2.18 14.87 16.01
C SER A 109 -2.75 13.44 16.08
N ALA A 110 -2.06 12.46 15.51
CA ALA A 110 -2.47 11.06 15.50
C ALA A 110 -2.04 10.24 16.74
N GLN A 111 -1.24 10.81 17.63
CA GLN A 111 -0.64 10.08 18.76
C GLN A 111 -1.63 9.39 19.72
N GLY A 112 -2.85 9.90 19.83
CA GLY A 112 -3.86 9.41 20.77
C GLY A 112 -4.79 8.31 20.22
N PHE A 113 -4.67 7.95 18.95
CA PHE A 113 -5.53 6.93 18.37
C PHE A 113 -5.07 5.52 18.78
N LYS A 114 -6.04 4.71 19.26
CA LYS A 114 -5.82 3.29 19.52
C LYS A 114 -5.74 2.49 18.23
N TYR A 115 -6.54 2.84 17.25
CA TYR A 115 -6.61 2.20 15.93
C TYR A 115 -6.38 3.22 14.82
N SER A 116 -5.51 2.86 13.87
CA SER A 116 -5.24 3.68 12.70
C SER A 116 -5.26 2.80 11.47
N TRP A 117 -6.14 3.08 10.53
CA TRP A 117 -6.21 2.39 9.26
C TRP A 117 -5.75 3.30 8.12
N ILE A 118 -4.70 2.87 7.44
CA ILE A 118 -4.10 3.57 6.32
C ILE A 118 -4.47 2.79 5.05
N GLU A 119 -5.29 3.39 4.25
CA GLU A 119 -5.78 2.83 2.99
C GLU A 119 -4.94 3.35 1.82
N GLU A 120 -4.75 2.53 0.78
CA GLU A 120 -3.78 2.78 -0.31
C GLU A 120 -2.38 3.09 0.21
N ALA A 121 -1.91 2.26 1.14
CA ALA A 121 -0.64 2.50 1.84
C ALA A 121 0.59 2.37 0.91
N GLN A 122 0.45 1.80 -0.29
CA GLN A 122 1.51 1.77 -1.30
C GLN A 122 1.94 3.19 -1.73
N ASP A 123 1.06 4.19 -1.59
CA ASP A 123 1.34 5.57 -1.98
C ASP A 123 2.09 6.36 -0.89
N LEU A 124 2.30 5.77 0.30
CA LEU A 124 2.97 6.45 1.40
C LEU A 124 4.42 6.76 1.05
N SER A 125 4.79 8.02 1.19
CA SER A 125 6.19 8.43 1.12
C SER A 125 6.99 7.88 2.31
N GLU A 126 8.29 7.71 2.14
CA GLU A 126 9.20 7.31 3.23
C GLU A 126 9.04 8.23 4.44
N LYS A 127 8.98 9.53 4.20
CA LYS A 127 8.76 10.53 5.25
C LYS A 127 7.44 10.31 5.99
N SER A 128 6.34 10.01 5.28
CA SER A 128 5.05 9.76 5.92
C SER A 128 5.08 8.49 6.78
N LEU A 129 5.74 7.43 6.34
CA LEU A 129 5.94 6.20 7.11
C LEU A 129 6.78 6.46 8.37
N ASP A 130 7.91 7.15 8.23
CA ASP A 130 8.82 7.45 9.33
C ASP A 130 8.21 8.37 10.39
N ASP A 131 7.36 9.29 9.97
CA ASP A 131 6.65 10.17 10.89
C ASP A 131 5.46 9.44 11.57
N LEU A 132 4.71 8.59 10.84
CA LEU A 132 3.49 7.95 11.32
C LEU A 132 3.75 6.84 12.35
N LEU A 133 4.67 5.93 12.03
CA LEU A 133 4.91 4.73 12.84
C LEU A 133 5.30 5.01 14.29
N PRO A 134 6.20 5.96 14.60
CA PRO A 134 6.52 6.32 15.98
C PRO A 134 5.49 7.25 16.62
N THR A 135 4.64 7.92 15.81
CA THR A 135 3.65 8.85 16.35
C THR A 135 2.46 8.13 16.96
N ILE A 136 1.97 7.05 16.34
CA ILE A 136 0.89 6.23 16.89
C ILE A 136 1.45 5.40 18.05
N ARG A 137 1.26 5.90 19.28
CA ARG A 137 1.86 5.35 20.50
C ARG A 137 0.90 5.25 21.70
N ALA A 138 -0.41 5.30 21.45
CA ALA A 138 -1.38 4.99 22.49
C ALA A 138 -1.16 3.55 22.97
N ASN A 139 -1.46 3.30 24.24
CA ASN A 139 -1.30 1.96 24.81
C ASN A 139 -2.12 0.93 24.01
N ASN A 140 -1.48 -0.19 23.64
CA ASN A 140 -2.08 -1.23 22.78
C ASN A 140 -2.57 -0.71 21.43
N SER A 141 -1.91 0.33 20.87
CA SER A 141 -2.28 0.85 19.55
C SER A 141 -1.90 -0.12 18.44
N LYS A 142 -2.79 -0.26 17.45
CA LYS A 142 -2.57 -1.05 16.26
C LYS A 142 -2.69 -0.19 15.00
N LEU A 143 -1.80 -0.42 14.05
CA LEU A 143 -1.81 0.20 12.73
C LEU A 143 -2.17 -0.85 11.70
N PHE A 144 -3.15 -0.53 10.90
CA PHE A 144 -3.67 -1.37 9.81
C PHE A 144 -3.35 -0.71 8.48
N PHE A 145 -2.83 -1.48 7.56
CA PHE A 145 -2.48 -1.01 6.22
C PHE A 145 -3.15 -1.90 5.18
N THR A 146 -3.81 -1.28 4.23
CA THR A 146 -4.30 -1.95 3.03
C THR A 146 -3.60 -1.38 1.80
N ALA A 147 -3.07 -2.25 0.95
CA ALA A 147 -2.30 -1.83 -0.22
C ALA A 147 -2.50 -2.75 -1.43
N ASN A 148 -2.42 -2.16 -2.61
CA ASN A 148 -2.12 -2.86 -3.86
C ASN A 148 -0.66 -2.56 -4.19
N PRO A 149 0.27 -3.52 -4.04
CA PRO A 149 1.68 -3.27 -4.30
C PRO A 149 1.91 -2.64 -5.67
N GLN A 150 2.75 -1.61 -5.75
CA GLN A 150 3.13 -0.96 -7.00
C GLN A 150 4.50 -1.47 -7.42
N ALA A 151 5.57 -0.85 -7.00
CA ALA A 151 6.92 -1.29 -7.27
C ALA A 151 7.58 -1.91 -6.04
N SER A 152 8.49 -2.86 -6.25
CA SER A 152 9.27 -3.46 -5.16
C SER A 152 10.15 -2.43 -4.45
N GLY A 153 10.60 -1.38 -5.18
CA GLY A 153 11.40 -0.29 -4.65
C GLY A 153 10.65 0.76 -3.81
N ASP A 154 9.33 0.73 -3.77
CA ASP A 154 8.55 1.69 -3.01
C ASP A 154 8.81 1.58 -1.49
N PRO A 155 8.80 2.70 -0.74
CA PRO A 155 9.08 2.70 0.71
C PRO A 155 8.21 1.72 1.50
N PHE A 156 6.93 1.64 1.16
CA PHE A 156 6.00 0.70 1.79
C PHE A 156 6.39 -0.76 1.48
N SER A 157 6.70 -1.06 0.23
CA SER A 157 7.09 -2.41 -0.23
C SER A 157 8.41 -2.85 0.41
N GLN A 158 9.39 -1.97 0.45
CA GLN A 158 10.70 -2.23 1.09
C GLN A 158 10.58 -2.51 2.59
N ARG A 159 9.60 -1.91 3.25
CA ARG A 159 9.41 -2.09 4.69
C ARG A 159 8.56 -3.31 5.05
N PHE A 160 7.50 -3.59 4.30
CA PHE A 160 6.47 -4.54 4.71
C PHE A 160 6.29 -5.75 3.80
N ILE A 161 6.89 -5.76 2.61
CA ILE A 161 6.69 -6.86 1.65
C ILE A 161 8.00 -7.56 1.35
N VAL A 162 8.98 -6.83 0.83
CA VAL A 162 10.26 -7.39 0.36
C VAL A 162 10.99 -8.20 1.45
N PRO A 163 11.08 -7.77 2.71
CA PRO A 163 11.74 -8.54 3.76
C PRO A 163 11.09 -9.90 4.05
N PHE A 164 9.80 -10.04 3.77
CA PHE A 164 8.99 -11.21 4.08
C PHE A 164 8.52 -11.98 2.84
N GLN A 165 9.04 -11.63 1.65
CA GLN A 165 8.56 -12.14 0.36
C GLN A 165 8.53 -13.67 0.30
N LYS A 166 9.55 -14.35 0.86
CA LYS A 166 9.67 -15.82 0.83
C LYS A 166 8.53 -16.52 1.57
N GLU A 167 8.17 -15.97 2.73
CA GLU A 167 7.08 -16.48 3.55
C GLU A 167 5.73 -16.16 2.90
N LEU A 168 5.58 -14.96 2.36
CA LEU A 168 4.36 -14.54 1.65
C LEU A 168 4.09 -15.39 0.41
N ASP A 169 5.12 -15.73 -0.36
CA ASP A 169 5.01 -16.58 -1.55
C ASP A 169 4.67 -18.03 -1.20
N ARG A 170 5.19 -18.53 -0.07
CA ARG A 170 4.97 -19.91 0.37
C ARG A 170 3.64 -20.11 1.07
N ASP A 171 3.30 -19.25 2.02
CA ASP A 171 2.21 -19.44 2.97
C ASP A 171 1.03 -18.47 2.75
N GLY A 172 1.24 -17.41 1.95
CA GLY A 172 0.26 -16.35 1.74
C GLY A 172 0.11 -15.39 2.94
N PHE A 173 0.90 -15.58 3.99
CA PHE A 173 0.96 -14.67 5.13
C PHE A 173 2.29 -14.81 5.90
N TYR A 174 2.57 -13.79 6.71
CA TYR A 174 3.66 -13.78 7.70
C TYR A 174 3.13 -13.23 9.02
N GLU A 175 3.56 -13.80 10.15
CA GLU A 175 3.19 -13.31 11.49
C GLU A 175 4.36 -13.47 12.46
N ASP A 176 4.64 -12.38 13.20
CA ASP A 176 5.55 -12.34 14.35
C ASP A 176 4.95 -11.43 15.45
N ASP A 177 5.70 -11.14 16.52
CA ASP A 177 5.24 -10.29 17.62
C ASP A 177 4.91 -8.85 17.19
N MET A 178 5.44 -8.37 16.08
CA MET A 178 5.27 -7.01 15.58
C MET A 178 4.34 -6.94 14.37
N HIS A 179 4.41 -7.93 13.48
CA HIS A 179 3.77 -7.89 12.16
C HIS A 179 2.79 -9.03 11.96
N LEU A 180 1.66 -8.71 11.34
CA LEU A 180 0.81 -9.66 10.62
C LEU A 180 0.67 -9.15 9.19
N ILE A 181 1.20 -9.90 8.22
CA ILE A 181 1.13 -9.55 6.79
C ILE A 181 0.33 -10.64 6.07
N ILE A 182 -0.71 -10.27 5.36
CA ILE A 182 -1.61 -11.22 4.67
C ILE A 182 -1.69 -10.85 3.19
N VAL A 183 -1.56 -11.84 2.32
CA VAL A 183 -1.84 -11.71 0.89
C VAL A 183 -3.27 -12.12 0.61
N MET A 184 -4.06 -11.19 0.04
CA MET A 184 -5.44 -11.43 -0.39
C MET A 184 -5.60 -11.10 -1.88
N ASN A 185 -6.38 -11.90 -2.58
CA ASN A 185 -6.74 -11.61 -3.96
C ASN A 185 -8.24 -11.81 -4.20
N TRP A 186 -8.67 -11.67 -5.45
CA TRP A 186 -10.08 -11.80 -5.83
C TRP A 186 -10.74 -13.13 -5.43
N ARG A 187 -9.97 -14.25 -5.30
CA ARG A 187 -10.47 -15.57 -4.87
C ARG A 187 -10.90 -15.58 -3.41
N ASP A 188 -10.30 -14.71 -2.60
CA ASP A 188 -10.57 -14.60 -1.16
C ASP A 188 -11.76 -13.68 -0.87
N ASN A 189 -12.30 -13.02 -1.89
CA ASN A 189 -13.40 -12.06 -1.77
C ASN A 189 -14.75 -12.72 -2.00
N PRO A 190 -15.60 -12.85 -0.99
CA PRO A 190 -16.95 -13.41 -1.15
C PRO A 190 -17.86 -12.56 -2.05
N TRP A 191 -17.52 -11.29 -2.25
CA TRP A 191 -18.31 -10.32 -3.05
C TRP A 191 -17.75 -10.09 -4.46
N HIS A 192 -16.82 -10.93 -4.93
CA HIS A 192 -16.10 -10.71 -6.22
C HIS A 192 -17.00 -10.81 -7.47
N GLY A 193 -18.09 -11.55 -7.41
CA GLY A 193 -18.86 -12.03 -8.58
C GLY A 193 -19.18 -11.01 -9.69
N GLU A 194 -19.41 -9.73 -9.35
CA GLU A 194 -19.74 -8.69 -10.32
C GLU A 194 -18.59 -8.34 -11.27
N LEU A 195 -17.34 -8.55 -10.88
CA LEU A 195 -16.14 -8.22 -11.65
C LEU A 195 -15.53 -9.43 -12.39
N GLU A 196 -16.11 -10.61 -12.26
CA GLU A 196 -15.57 -11.83 -12.87
C GLU A 196 -15.45 -11.72 -14.40
N GLY A 197 -16.46 -11.15 -15.06
CA GLY A 197 -16.41 -10.92 -16.50
C GLY A 197 -15.27 -10.00 -16.93
N GLN A 198 -15.03 -8.92 -16.20
CA GLN A 198 -13.93 -8.00 -16.46
C GLN A 198 -12.58 -8.69 -16.24
N ARG A 199 -12.44 -9.42 -15.17
CA ARG A 199 -11.21 -10.16 -14.86
C ARG A 199 -10.84 -11.19 -15.93
N LEU A 200 -11.84 -11.92 -16.44
CA LEU A 200 -11.64 -12.89 -17.51
C LEU A 200 -11.20 -12.20 -18.81
N TRP A 201 -11.83 -11.10 -19.15
CA TRP A 201 -11.46 -10.31 -20.32
C TRP A 201 -10.01 -9.79 -20.19
N ASP A 202 -9.64 -9.23 -19.04
CA ASP A 202 -8.29 -8.74 -18.76
C ASP A 202 -7.25 -9.87 -18.86
N LYS A 203 -7.60 -11.08 -18.40
CA LYS A 203 -6.73 -12.25 -18.48
C LYS A 203 -6.40 -12.66 -19.92
N GLU A 204 -7.34 -12.46 -20.83
CA GLU A 204 -7.19 -12.80 -22.26
C GLU A 204 -6.47 -11.69 -23.05
N ASN A 205 -6.61 -10.43 -22.62
CA ASN A 205 -6.23 -9.26 -23.43
C ASN A 205 -5.00 -8.50 -22.90
N PHE A 206 -4.62 -8.70 -21.63
CA PHE A 206 -3.43 -8.06 -21.07
C PHE A 206 -2.21 -8.98 -21.10
N SER A 207 -1.00 -8.38 -21.01
CA SER A 207 0.20 -9.14 -20.71
C SER A 207 0.07 -9.84 -19.36
N ARG A 208 0.76 -10.95 -19.18
CA ARG A 208 0.75 -11.72 -17.92
C ARG A 208 1.15 -10.84 -16.73
N ALA A 209 2.19 -10.02 -16.87
CA ALA A 209 2.69 -9.12 -15.82
C ALA A 209 1.62 -8.09 -15.42
N LYS A 210 0.95 -7.48 -16.41
CA LYS A 210 -0.13 -6.52 -16.15
C LYS A 210 -1.33 -7.16 -15.46
N TYR A 211 -1.74 -8.35 -15.90
CA TYR A 211 -2.81 -9.10 -15.23
C TYR A 211 -2.46 -9.44 -13.79
N ASP A 212 -1.26 -9.99 -13.56
CA ASP A 212 -0.81 -10.39 -12.24
C ASP A 212 -0.70 -9.17 -11.30
N HIS A 213 -0.24 -8.02 -11.80
CA HIS A 213 -0.24 -6.78 -11.01
C HIS A 213 -1.66 -6.35 -10.60
N ILE A 214 -2.60 -6.32 -11.54
CA ILE A 214 -3.96 -5.82 -11.27
C ILE A 214 -4.73 -6.77 -10.35
N TRP A 215 -4.71 -8.08 -10.66
CA TRP A 215 -5.61 -9.05 -10.04
C TRP A 215 -4.97 -9.93 -8.98
N GLU A 216 -3.67 -10.20 -9.08
CA GLU A 216 -2.95 -11.05 -8.13
C GLU A 216 -2.10 -10.25 -7.13
N GLY A 217 -1.92 -8.93 -7.37
CA GLY A 217 -1.15 -8.05 -6.48
C GLY A 217 0.37 -8.18 -6.61
N ALA A 218 0.84 -8.66 -7.77
CA ALA A 218 2.26 -8.69 -8.08
C ALA A 218 2.83 -7.26 -8.25
N PHE A 219 4.12 -7.09 -8.00
CA PHE A 219 4.79 -5.83 -8.29
C PHE A 219 4.75 -5.50 -9.79
N ASN A 220 4.62 -4.22 -10.10
CA ASN A 220 4.74 -3.69 -11.45
C ASN A 220 6.13 -3.05 -11.63
N ASP A 221 7.16 -3.87 -11.52
CA ASP A 221 8.55 -3.43 -11.72
C ASP A 221 8.92 -3.34 -13.21
N THR A 222 8.08 -3.93 -14.08
CA THR A 222 8.25 -3.83 -15.52
C THR A 222 7.37 -2.72 -16.07
N VAL A 223 7.99 -1.65 -16.53
CA VAL A 223 7.29 -0.63 -17.31
C VAL A 223 7.03 -1.22 -18.69
N ASP A 224 5.84 -1.74 -18.95
CA ASP A 224 5.46 -2.32 -20.26
C ASP A 224 5.69 -1.35 -21.44
N ASP A 225 5.64 -0.04 -21.16
CA ASP A 225 5.89 1.05 -22.11
C ASP A 225 7.31 1.63 -22.06
N ALA A 226 8.24 1.01 -21.32
CA ALA A 226 9.62 1.48 -21.30
C ALA A 226 10.24 1.29 -22.68
N ILE A 227 10.74 2.39 -23.28
CA ILE A 227 11.48 2.36 -24.53
C ILE A 227 12.73 1.45 -24.39
N ILE A 228 13.32 1.42 -23.18
CA ILE A 228 14.42 0.52 -22.81
C ILE A 228 13.93 -0.32 -21.64
N LYS A 229 13.78 -1.62 -21.84
CA LYS A 229 13.41 -2.54 -20.78
C LYS A 229 14.53 -2.68 -19.76
N ALA A 230 14.21 -2.83 -18.48
CA ALA A 230 15.19 -3.02 -17.41
C ALA A 230 16.14 -4.18 -17.70
N GLU A 231 15.64 -5.32 -18.19
CA GLU A 231 16.45 -6.48 -18.61
C GLU A 231 17.49 -6.17 -19.71
N TRP A 232 17.18 -5.20 -20.59
CA TRP A 232 18.13 -4.75 -21.60
C TRP A 232 19.22 -3.88 -20.98
N PHE A 233 18.83 -2.99 -20.06
CA PHE A 233 19.78 -2.19 -19.31
C PHE A 233 20.73 -3.08 -18.50
N ASP A 234 20.19 -4.04 -17.75
CA ASP A 234 20.96 -5.00 -16.95
C ASP A 234 21.91 -5.84 -17.80
N SER A 235 21.49 -6.20 -19.01
CA SER A 235 22.34 -6.92 -19.95
C SER A 235 23.54 -6.10 -20.45
N CYS A 236 23.41 -4.76 -20.44
CA CYS A 236 24.47 -3.83 -20.83
C CYS A 236 25.50 -3.60 -19.71
N ILE A 237 25.17 -3.91 -18.46
CA ILE A 237 26.10 -3.77 -17.34
C ILE A 237 27.28 -4.73 -17.56
N ASP A 238 28.50 -4.17 -17.60
CA ASP A 238 29.73 -4.91 -17.83
C ASP A 238 29.77 -5.67 -19.16
N ALA A 239 28.92 -5.32 -20.13
CA ALA A 239 28.84 -5.98 -21.42
C ALA A 239 30.19 -5.98 -22.13
N HIS A 240 30.99 -4.92 -22.02
CA HIS A 240 32.33 -4.84 -22.61
C HIS A 240 33.28 -5.88 -22.01
N ILE A 241 33.18 -6.22 -20.75
CA ILE A 241 33.93 -7.27 -20.07
C ILE A 241 33.46 -8.63 -20.55
N LYS A 242 32.13 -8.86 -20.53
CA LYS A 242 31.52 -10.12 -21.00
C LYS A 242 31.83 -10.44 -22.45
N LEU A 243 31.88 -9.43 -23.30
CA LEU A 243 32.15 -9.56 -24.74
C LEU A 243 33.66 -9.44 -25.11
N GLY A 244 34.52 -9.17 -24.13
CA GLY A 244 35.97 -9.18 -24.27
C GLY A 244 36.56 -8.02 -25.06
N PHE A 245 35.86 -6.87 -25.17
CA PHE A 245 36.43 -5.71 -25.85
C PHE A 245 36.89 -4.62 -24.89
N LYS A 246 37.92 -3.86 -25.27
CA LYS A 246 38.43 -2.75 -24.45
C LYS A 246 37.81 -1.43 -24.89
N PRO A 247 37.55 -0.51 -23.95
CA PRO A 247 37.09 0.83 -24.26
C PRO A 247 38.07 1.53 -25.22
N GLN A 248 37.58 2.12 -26.31
CA GLN A 248 38.36 2.85 -27.30
C GLN A 248 37.63 4.12 -27.76
N GLY A 249 38.38 5.17 -28.10
CA GLY A 249 37.84 6.43 -28.62
C GLY A 249 37.96 7.58 -27.63
N ALA A 250 37.11 8.59 -27.78
CA ALA A 250 37.16 9.79 -26.95
C ALA A 250 36.73 9.49 -25.49
N LYS A 251 37.45 10.09 -24.54
CA LYS A 251 37.02 10.14 -23.12
C LYS A 251 36.17 11.37 -22.89
N ILE A 252 34.99 11.18 -22.37
CA ILE A 252 34.02 12.24 -22.14
C ILE A 252 33.54 12.14 -20.69
N VAL A 253 33.40 13.29 -20.05
CA VAL A 253 32.74 13.45 -18.74
C VAL A 253 31.51 14.29 -18.95
N ALA A 254 30.36 13.78 -18.52
CA ALA A 254 29.13 14.54 -18.48
C ALA A 254 28.75 14.78 -17.01
N HIS A 255 28.33 16.00 -16.71
CA HIS A 255 27.89 16.40 -15.37
C HIS A 255 26.52 17.04 -15.46
N ASP A 256 25.59 16.51 -14.70
CA ASP A 256 24.27 17.12 -14.48
C ASP A 256 24.28 17.80 -13.10
N PRO A 257 24.43 19.15 -13.10
CA PRO A 257 24.48 19.90 -11.86
C PRO A 257 23.05 20.07 -11.32
N SER A 258 22.71 19.41 -10.22
CA SER A 258 21.52 19.77 -9.48
C SER A 258 21.82 20.90 -8.50
N ASP A 259 20.93 21.90 -8.42
CA ASP A 259 20.95 22.93 -7.40
C ASP A 259 20.17 22.46 -6.16
N LEU A 260 19.78 23.32 -5.25
CA LEU A 260 19.14 23.05 -3.95
C LEU A 260 17.77 22.32 -4.01
N GLY A 261 17.59 21.35 -4.90
CA GLY A 261 16.40 20.50 -5.07
C GLY A 261 16.62 19.09 -4.55
N GLY A 262 15.55 18.27 -4.57
CA GLY A 262 15.59 16.84 -4.20
C GLY A 262 16.28 15.94 -5.23
N ASP A 263 16.77 16.47 -6.35
CA ASP A 263 17.41 15.70 -7.40
C ASP A 263 18.89 15.44 -7.09
N SER A 264 19.34 14.22 -7.37
CA SER A 264 20.74 13.82 -7.21
C SER A 264 21.62 14.45 -8.29
N LYS A 265 22.86 14.81 -7.93
CA LYS A 265 23.88 15.21 -8.92
C LYS A 265 24.30 13.99 -9.73
N GLY A 266 24.27 14.10 -11.04
CA GLY A 266 24.75 13.07 -11.95
C GLY A 266 26.16 13.36 -12.49
N LEU A 267 27.06 12.39 -12.43
CA LEU A 267 28.37 12.44 -13.08
C LEU A 267 28.60 11.15 -13.82
N VAL A 268 28.87 11.24 -15.12
CA VAL A 268 29.06 10.05 -15.98
C VAL A 268 30.39 10.15 -16.71
N TYR A 269 31.20 9.09 -16.62
CA TYR A 269 32.44 8.91 -17.37
C TYR A 269 32.21 7.93 -18.52
N ARG A 270 32.54 8.35 -19.74
CA ARG A 270 32.46 7.52 -20.94
C ARG A 270 33.79 7.45 -21.66
N HIS A 271 34.18 6.24 -22.09
CA HIS A 271 35.32 6.03 -23.00
C HIS A 271 34.83 5.32 -24.26
N GLY A 272 34.68 6.08 -25.34
CA GLY A 272 34.09 5.58 -26.59
C GLY A 272 32.62 5.14 -26.39
N SER A 273 32.34 3.86 -26.58
CA SER A 273 31.01 3.24 -26.38
C SER A 273 30.78 2.69 -24.98
N VAL A 274 31.76 2.80 -24.06
CA VAL A 274 31.64 2.24 -22.70
C VAL A 274 31.47 3.34 -21.67
N ILE A 275 30.43 3.22 -20.86
CA ILE A 275 30.24 4.01 -19.65
C ILE A 275 31.03 3.32 -18.54
N LEU A 276 31.90 4.04 -17.85
CA LEU A 276 32.82 3.48 -16.85
C LEU A 276 32.35 3.73 -15.42
N ASP A 277 31.59 4.82 -15.19
CA ASP A 277 31.02 5.20 -13.90
C ASP A 277 30.04 6.38 -14.08
#